data_85d208d54769c9750068a270e20c908a
#
_entry.id   85d208d54769c9750068a270e20c908a
#
_cell.length_a   1.000
_cell.length_b   1.000
_cell.length_c   1.000
_cell.angle_alpha   90.00
_cell.angle_beta   90.00
_cell.angle_gamma   90.00
#
_symmetry.space_group_name_H-M   'P 1'
#
loop_
_entity.id
_entity.type
_entity.pdbx_description
1 polymer ?
#
loop_
_entity_poly.entity_id
_entity_poly.type
_entity_poly.pdbx_seq_one_letter_code
_entity_poly.pdbx_strand_id
1 'polypeptide(L)'
;YLNWTTAVSNYKRYIEMSFNAKKIRALQEQIVLTNSYFEKLKSQTNLQAQNLRIATIQFRRDSLLFIQKVLPSADFEKSEIVLIGTKSTFKNSEIALSNTDIQINQLKQQVLELQLNDENDKQKLLNEISATFKNLCSQFNNWELNYVLKSRVDGIVSVGKYWSINQSIKSGDQVMTVVPSRKDKPLGKIILPMQGAGKVKVGQQVNIKLTNYPYIEYGMLHGAVSTISSVPDQGNYYVEVKLKNGLTTNYNKILPFSQEMTGTGEIITEDMRLL
;
A
#
# COMPACT_ATOMS: atom_id res chain seq x y z
N TYR A 1 18.49 -5.91 7.62
CA TYR A 1 18.87 -4.51 7.94
C TYR A 1 19.74 -3.93 6.83
N LEU A 2 20.82 -4.61 6.43
CA LEU A 2 21.78 -4.11 5.43
C LEU A 2 21.11 -3.70 4.10
N ASN A 3 20.19 -4.50 3.59
CA ASN A 3 19.50 -4.23 2.32
C ASN A 3 18.68 -2.93 2.37
N TRP A 4 18.00 -2.66 3.47
CA TRP A 4 17.23 -1.43 3.64
C TRP A 4 18.14 -0.19 3.74
N THR A 5 19.22 -0.28 4.52
CA THR A 5 20.18 0.84 4.63
C THR A 5 20.85 1.14 3.29
N THR A 6 21.14 0.11 2.49
CA THR A 6 21.69 0.27 1.12
C THR A 6 20.68 0.97 0.21
N ALA A 7 19.42 0.56 0.22
CA ALA A 7 18.36 1.19 -0.57
C ALA A 7 18.18 2.69 -0.20
N VAL A 8 18.17 3.02 1.08
CA VAL A 8 18.11 4.41 1.56
C VAL A 8 19.34 5.20 1.13
N SER A 9 20.54 4.61 1.21
CA SER A 9 21.79 5.26 0.78
C SER A 9 21.80 5.53 -0.72
N ASN A 10 21.29 4.61 -1.54
CA ASN A 10 21.17 4.78 -2.99
C ASN A 10 20.23 5.93 -3.34
N TYR A 11 19.05 6.00 -2.68
CA TYR A 11 18.12 7.11 -2.86
C TYR A 11 18.75 8.46 -2.45
N LYS A 12 19.42 8.51 -1.29
CA LYS A 12 20.11 9.71 -0.83
C LYS A 12 21.16 10.19 -1.84
N ARG A 13 22.00 9.27 -2.35
CA ARG A 13 22.99 9.57 -3.39
C ARG A 13 22.36 10.09 -4.67
N TYR A 14 21.24 9.49 -5.09
CA TYR A 14 20.48 9.94 -6.26
C TYR A 14 20.04 11.41 -6.13
N ILE A 15 19.46 11.77 -4.98
CA ILE A 15 19.01 13.15 -4.69
C ILE A 15 20.22 14.12 -4.61
N GLU A 16 21.31 13.73 -3.94
CA GLU A 16 22.51 14.57 -3.81
C GLU A 16 23.19 14.83 -5.15
N MET A 17 23.32 13.83 -5.99
CA MET A 17 23.90 13.97 -7.31
C MET A 17 23.10 14.87 -8.23
N SER A 18 21.79 14.82 -8.15
CA SER A 18 20.83 15.62 -8.94
C SER A 18 21.23 15.74 -10.43
N PHE A 19 21.77 14.63 -10.99
CA PHE A 19 22.36 14.63 -12.34
C PHE A 19 21.36 15.01 -13.41
N ASN A 20 20.17 14.42 -13.40
CA ASN A 20 19.11 14.71 -14.37
C ASN A 20 18.63 16.15 -14.24
N ALA A 21 18.47 16.67 -13.03
CA ALA A 21 18.09 18.06 -12.80
C ALA A 21 19.11 19.06 -13.38
N LYS A 22 20.42 18.79 -13.24
CA LYS A 22 21.48 19.62 -13.84
C LYS A 22 21.44 19.58 -15.36
N LYS A 23 21.24 18.38 -15.93
CA LYS A 23 21.14 18.21 -17.39
C LYS A 23 19.90 18.89 -17.97
N ILE A 24 18.76 18.76 -17.31
CA ILE A 24 17.50 19.46 -17.66
C ILE A 24 17.73 20.96 -17.67
N ARG A 25 18.38 21.51 -16.66
CA ARG A 25 18.67 22.94 -16.57
C ARG A 25 19.56 23.41 -17.72
N ALA A 26 20.60 22.68 -18.04
CA ALA A 26 21.47 23.02 -19.18
C ALA A 26 20.72 23.02 -20.52
N LEU A 27 19.83 22.03 -20.74
CA LEU A 27 18.98 22.00 -21.95
C LEU A 27 17.97 23.15 -21.95
N GLN A 28 17.41 23.54 -20.82
CA GLN A 28 16.50 24.69 -20.72
C GLN A 28 17.23 26.00 -21.05
N GLU A 29 18.45 26.18 -20.56
CA GLU A 29 19.29 27.33 -20.94
C GLU A 29 19.58 27.33 -22.45
N GLN A 30 19.89 26.17 -23.06
CA GLN A 30 20.07 26.04 -24.49
C GLN A 30 18.80 26.40 -25.28
N ILE A 31 17.62 25.98 -24.81
CA ILE A 31 16.32 26.36 -25.41
C ILE A 31 16.14 27.87 -25.39
N VAL A 32 16.46 28.55 -24.28
CA VAL A 32 16.36 30.01 -24.17
C VAL A 32 17.25 30.70 -25.20
N LEU A 33 18.50 30.26 -25.36
CA LEU A 33 19.43 30.79 -26.32
C LEU A 33 18.97 30.56 -27.78
N THR A 34 18.49 29.35 -28.07
CA THR A 34 17.98 29.00 -29.40
C THR A 34 16.70 29.76 -29.74
N ASN A 35 15.82 29.99 -28.77
CA ASN A 35 14.65 30.86 -28.96
C ASN A 35 15.05 32.32 -29.25
N SER A 36 16.07 32.85 -28.57
CA SER A 36 16.57 34.17 -28.85
C SER A 36 17.12 34.29 -30.29
N TYR A 37 17.82 33.22 -30.75
CA TYR A 37 18.28 33.13 -32.13
C TYR A 37 17.13 33.04 -33.13
N PHE A 38 16.11 32.27 -32.85
CA PHE A 38 14.88 32.14 -33.64
C PHE A 38 14.19 33.49 -33.84
N GLU A 39 14.04 34.29 -32.78
CA GLU A 39 13.43 35.65 -32.93
C GLU A 39 14.29 36.59 -33.80
N LYS A 40 15.62 36.49 -33.76
CA LYS A 40 16.50 37.24 -34.67
C LYS A 40 16.31 36.80 -36.11
N LEU A 41 16.27 35.48 -36.37
CA LEU A 41 16.01 34.92 -37.70
C LEU A 41 14.62 35.36 -38.22
N LYS A 42 13.62 35.34 -37.38
CA LYS A 42 12.26 35.79 -37.72
C LYS A 42 12.23 37.25 -38.13
N SER A 43 12.96 38.11 -37.42
CA SER A 43 13.13 39.51 -37.79
C SER A 43 13.85 39.66 -39.14
N GLN A 44 14.92 38.90 -39.39
CA GLN A 44 15.64 38.86 -40.66
C GLN A 44 14.75 38.40 -41.81
N THR A 45 13.95 37.31 -41.58
CA THR A 45 13.01 36.76 -42.57
C THR A 45 11.96 37.82 -42.95
N ASN A 46 11.48 38.58 -41.96
CA ASN A 46 10.52 39.70 -42.22
C ASN A 46 11.15 40.77 -43.12
N LEU A 47 12.43 41.14 -42.93
CA LEU A 47 13.13 42.07 -43.80
C LEU A 47 13.29 41.51 -45.22
N GLN A 48 13.58 40.21 -45.35
CA GLN A 48 13.68 39.56 -46.66
C GLN A 48 12.30 39.49 -47.37
N ALA A 49 11.20 39.32 -46.62
CA ALA A 49 9.83 39.41 -47.15
C ALA A 49 9.54 40.83 -47.71
N GLN A 50 9.97 41.87 -47.01
CA GLN A 50 9.83 43.25 -47.51
C GLN A 50 10.64 43.49 -48.78
N ASN A 51 11.90 43.00 -48.83
CA ASN A 51 12.70 43.10 -50.00
C ASN A 51 12.09 42.36 -51.20
N LEU A 52 11.54 41.15 -50.98
CA LEU A 52 10.82 40.39 -52.02
C LEU A 52 9.60 41.18 -52.54
N ARG A 53 8.84 41.80 -51.62
CA ARG A 53 7.71 42.65 -52.03
C ARG A 53 8.14 43.80 -52.91
N ILE A 54 9.22 44.52 -52.57
CA ILE A 54 9.76 45.62 -53.37
C ILE A 54 10.21 45.11 -54.73
N ALA A 55 10.99 44.01 -54.79
CA ALA A 55 11.44 43.43 -56.05
C ALA A 55 10.25 42.96 -56.93
N THR A 56 9.19 42.43 -56.31
CA THR A 56 7.98 42.03 -57.06
C THR A 56 7.25 43.23 -57.67
N ILE A 57 7.14 44.34 -56.94
CA ILE A 57 6.53 45.57 -57.44
C ILE A 57 7.35 46.15 -58.60
N GLN A 58 8.70 46.14 -58.48
CA GLN A 58 9.59 46.61 -59.51
C GLN A 58 9.48 45.74 -60.76
N PHE A 59 9.59 44.42 -60.63
CA PHE A 59 9.43 43.50 -61.78
C PHE A 59 8.08 43.69 -62.49
N ARG A 60 6.99 43.86 -61.73
CA ARG A 60 5.66 44.08 -62.30
C ARG A 60 5.62 45.37 -63.11
N ARG A 61 6.23 46.46 -62.63
CA ARG A 61 6.32 47.74 -63.35
C ARG A 61 7.18 47.56 -64.61
N ASP A 62 8.33 46.94 -64.50
CA ASP A 62 9.25 46.71 -65.64
C ASP A 62 8.61 45.80 -66.69
N SER A 63 7.82 44.81 -66.28
CA SER A 63 7.02 43.96 -67.18
C SER A 63 6.00 44.75 -68.01
N LEU A 64 5.34 45.71 -67.37
CA LEU A 64 4.34 46.58 -68.09
C LEU A 64 5.06 47.48 -69.11
N LEU A 65 6.24 48.06 -68.75
CA LEU A 65 7.03 48.88 -69.63
C LEU A 65 7.64 48.10 -70.82
N PHE A 66 8.01 46.82 -70.56
CA PHE A 66 8.51 45.91 -71.60
C PHE A 66 7.40 45.57 -72.62
N ILE A 67 6.18 45.26 -72.18
CA ILE A 67 5.02 45.03 -73.04
C ILE A 67 4.71 46.24 -73.93
N GLN A 68 4.87 47.44 -73.35
CA GLN A 68 4.72 48.72 -74.08
C GLN A 68 5.87 49.06 -75.00
N LYS A 69 6.92 48.17 -75.11
CA LYS A 69 8.12 48.34 -75.90
C LYS A 69 8.97 49.58 -75.49
N VAL A 70 8.85 50.03 -74.25
CA VAL A 70 9.61 51.14 -73.71
C VAL A 70 10.91 50.66 -73.04
N LEU A 71 10.91 49.46 -72.49
CA LEU A 71 12.04 48.85 -71.80
C LEU A 71 12.78 47.86 -72.71
N PRO A 72 14.16 47.89 -72.83
CA PRO A 72 14.95 46.90 -73.52
C PRO A 72 14.84 45.51 -72.88
N SER A 73 14.94 44.44 -73.68
CA SER A 73 14.88 43.06 -73.17
C SER A 73 15.92 42.75 -72.10
N ALA A 74 17.13 43.25 -72.29
CA ALA A 74 18.24 43.06 -71.33
C ALA A 74 17.97 43.67 -69.95
N ASP A 75 17.24 44.79 -69.87
CA ASP A 75 16.89 45.37 -68.58
C ASP A 75 15.70 44.70 -67.94
N PHE A 76 14.76 44.18 -68.73
CA PHE A 76 13.69 43.33 -68.21
C PHE A 76 14.24 42.04 -67.63
N GLU A 77 15.17 41.32 -68.35
CA GLU A 77 15.84 40.12 -67.86
C GLU A 77 16.59 40.35 -66.55
N LYS A 78 17.25 41.53 -66.39
CA LYS A 78 17.91 41.92 -65.13
C LYS A 78 16.89 42.02 -63.99
N SER A 79 15.72 42.60 -64.22
CA SER A 79 14.73 42.71 -63.18
C SER A 79 14.14 41.35 -62.77
N GLU A 80 14.03 40.43 -63.73
CA GLU A 80 13.64 39.05 -63.48
C GLU A 80 14.67 38.29 -62.62
N ILE A 81 15.96 38.44 -62.96
CA ILE A 81 17.08 37.83 -62.19
C ILE A 81 17.03 38.36 -60.73
N VAL A 82 16.85 39.68 -60.55
CA VAL A 82 16.75 40.27 -59.21
C VAL A 82 15.54 39.70 -58.43
N LEU A 83 14.37 39.54 -59.05
CA LEU A 83 13.22 38.95 -58.41
C LEU A 83 13.49 37.48 -57.99
N ILE A 84 14.02 36.66 -58.89
CA ILE A 84 14.37 35.25 -58.62
C ILE A 84 15.37 35.18 -57.47
N GLY A 85 16.44 35.99 -57.49
CA GLY A 85 17.44 36.04 -56.44
C GLY A 85 16.86 36.41 -55.07
N THR A 86 16.04 37.44 -55.03
CA THR A 86 15.37 37.88 -53.80
C THR A 86 14.38 36.83 -53.26
N LYS A 87 13.63 36.17 -54.17
CA LYS A 87 12.74 35.10 -53.81
C LYS A 87 13.49 33.87 -53.22
N SER A 88 14.63 33.52 -53.83
CA SER A 88 15.51 32.46 -53.32
C SER A 88 16.04 32.79 -51.91
N THR A 89 16.53 34.02 -51.72
CA THR A 89 17.01 34.47 -50.41
C THR A 89 15.92 34.43 -49.33
N PHE A 90 14.72 34.87 -49.66
CA PHE A 90 13.58 34.77 -48.74
C PHE A 90 13.27 33.29 -48.40
N LYS A 91 13.19 32.41 -49.40
CA LYS A 91 12.94 30.99 -49.18
C LYS A 91 14.01 30.33 -48.32
N ASN A 92 15.26 30.68 -48.53
CA ASN A 92 16.36 30.18 -47.68
C ASN A 92 16.21 30.65 -46.21
N SER A 93 15.74 31.88 -45.99
CA SER A 93 15.46 32.39 -44.63
C SER A 93 14.29 31.65 -43.98
N GLU A 94 13.23 31.33 -44.73
CA GLU A 94 12.10 30.53 -44.23
C GLU A 94 12.56 29.12 -43.83
N ILE A 95 13.43 28.47 -44.63
CA ILE A 95 13.99 27.15 -44.32
C ILE A 95 14.85 27.21 -43.05
N ALA A 96 15.71 28.24 -42.93
CA ALA A 96 16.53 28.42 -41.72
C ALA A 96 15.67 28.62 -40.46
N LEU A 97 14.59 29.37 -40.57
CA LEU A 97 13.63 29.60 -39.49
C LEU A 97 12.95 28.26 -39.08
N SER A 98 12.47 27.50 -40.08
CA SER A 98 11.82 26.20 -39.83
C SER A 98 12.79 25.19 -39.19
N ASN A 99 14.04 25.13 -39.65
CA ASN A 99 15.06 24.25 -39.09
C ASN A 99 15.34 24.59 -37.60
N THR A 100 15.36 25.88 -37.27
CA THR A 100 15.57 26.34 -35.91
C THR A 100 14.39 25.97 -35.01
N ASP A 101 13.13 26.07 -35.51
CA ASP A 101 11.95 25.64 -34.79
C ASP A 101 11.96 24.12 -34.51
N ILE A 102 12.34 23.33 -35.53
CA ILE A 102 12.54 21.87 -35.36
C ILE A 102 13.56 21.58 -34.26
N GLN A 103 14.68 22.28 -34.24
CA GLN A 103 15.72 22.13 -33.22
C GLN A 103 15.19 22.48 -31.82
N ILE A 104 14.42 23.54 -31.67
CA ILE A 104 13.78 23.91 -30.38
C ILE A 104 12.85 22.79 -29.90
N ASN A 105 12.04 22.24 -30.81
CA ASN A 105 11.13 21.16 -30.47
C ASN A 105 11.87 19.87 -30.10
N GLN A 106 12.96 19.54 -30.75
CA GLN A 106 13.82 18.41 -30.36
C GLN A 106 14.42 18.60 -28.96
N LEU A 107 14.90 19.80 -28.62
CA LEU A 107 15.42 20.10 -27.28
C LEU A 107 14.31 19.98 -26.22
N LYS A 108 13.10 20.45 -26.50
CA LYS A 108 11.92 20.29 -25.60
C LYS A 108 11.59 18.82 -25.38
N GLN A 109 11.61 18.00 -26.43
CA GLN A 109 11.39 16.56 -26.30
C GLN A 109 12.45 15.88 -25.42
N GLN A 110 13.73 16.25 -25.57
CA GLN A 110 14.81 15.73 -24.72
C GLN A 110 14.61 16.11 -23.24
N VAL A 111 14.15 17.34 -22.96
CA VAL A 111 13.82 17.75 -21.58
C VAL A 111 12.71 16.89 -21.01
N LEU A 112 11.63 16.68 -21.77
CA LEU A 112 10.50 15.86 -21.34
C LEU A 112 10.92 14.41 -21.06
N GLU A 113 11.72 13.82 -21.95
CA GLU A 113 12.22 12.46 -21.78
C GLU A 113 13.06 12.33 -20.50
N LEU A 114 13.95 13.30 -20.25
CA LEU A 114 14.75 13.32 -19.03
C LEU A 114 13.92 13.49 -17.77
N GLN A 115 12.85 14.29 -17.81
CA GLN A 115 11.91 14.47 -16.69
C GLN A 115 11.18 13.16 -16.37
N LEU A 116 10.69 12.47 -17.41
CA LEU A 116 10.00 11.18 -17.23
C LEU A 116 10.96 10.11 -16.70
N ASN A 117 12.19 10.07 -17.19
CA ASN A 117 13.20 9.13 -16.70
C ASN A 117 13.58 9.43 -15.25
N ASP A 118 13.72 10.70 -14.87
CA ASP A 118 14.00 11.13 -13.50
C ASP A 118 12.90 10.68 -12.53
N GLU A 119 11.64 10.89 -12.88
CA GLU A 119 10.49 10.46 -12.05
C GLU A 119 10.42 8.94 -11.94
N ASN A 120 10.65 8.21 -13.04
CA ASN A 120 10.68 6.75 -13.04
C ASN A 120 11.79 6.19 -12.14
N ASP A 121 13.00 6.75 -12.23
CA ASP A 121 14.15 6.31 -11.43
C ASP A 121 13.91 6.59 -9.94
N LYS A 122 13.38 7.76 -9.61
CA LYS A 122 12.97 8.12 -8.26
C LYS A 122 11.91 7.16 -7.72
N GLN A 123 10.89 6.85 -8.52
CA GLN A 123 9.83 5.92 -8.12
C GLN A 123 10.35 4.50 -7.90
N LYS A 124 11.28 4.02 -8.74
CA LYS A 124 11.95 2.72 -8.55
C LYS A 124 12.69 2.67 -7.22
N LEU A 125 13.48 3.69 -6.90
CA LEU A 125 14.25 3.77 -5.66
C LEU A 125 13.32 3.81 -4.42
N LEU A 126 12.21 4.56 -4.48
CA LEU A 126 11.22 4.60 -3.40
C LEU A 126 10.52 3.25 -3.21
N ASN A 127 10.20 2.56 -4.31
CA ASN A 127 9.61 1.21 -4.25
C ASN A 127 10.59 0.20 -3.65
N GLU A 128 11.89 0.30 -3.97
CA GLU A 128 12.94 -0.54 -3.39
C GLU A 128 13.07 -0.31 -1.87
N ILE A 129 13.05 0.94 -1.41
CA ILE A 129 13.04 1.27 0.03
C ILE A 129 11.81 0.66 0.71
N SER A 130 10.63 0.81 0.11
CA SER A 130 9.39 0.27 0.66
C SER A 130 9.41 -1.26 0.74
N ALA A 131 9.88 -1.93 -0.30
CA ALA A 131 9.97 -3.39 -0.36
C ALA A 131 10.98 -3.94 0.67
N THR A 132 12.16 -3.34 0.76
CA THR A 132 13.19 -3.73 1.73
C THR A 132 12.78 -3.46 3.16
N PHE A 133 12.05 -2.37 3.42
CA PHE A 133 11.48 -2.07 4.74
C PHE A 133 10.42 -3.09 5.14
N LYS A 134 9.48 -3.44 4.25
CA LYS A 134 8.46 -4.49 4.52
C LYS A 134 9.11 -5.83 4.83
N ASN A 135 10.17 -6.19 4.10
CA ASN A 135 10.93 -7.41 4.36
C ASN A 135 11.59 -7.36 5.75
N LEU A 136 12.21 -6.26 6.11
CA LEU A 136 12.81 -6.05 7.43
C LEU A 136 11.77 -6.22 8.55
N CYS A 137 10.58 -5.60 8.41
CA CYS A 137 9.49 -5.75 9.37
C CYS A 137 9.02 -7.20 9.48
N SER A 138 8.90 -7.91 8.36
CA SER A 138 8.52 -9.33 8.34
C SER A 138 9.55 -10.19 9.06
N GLN A 139 10.83 -9.99 8.80
CA GLN A 139 11.92 -10.70 9.50
C GLN A 139 11.93 -10.40 10.99
N PHE A 140 11.69 -9.15 11.38
CA PHE A 140 11.60 -8.75 12.79
C PHE A 140 10.40 -9.43 13.49
N ASN A 141 9.23 -9.41 12.86
CA ASN A 141 8.05 -10.08 13.41
C ASN A 141 8.27 -11.60 13.56
N ASN A 142 8.89 -12.23 12.58
CA ASN A 142 9.24 -13.66 12.67
C ASN A 142 10.24 -13.92 13.79
N TRP A 143 11.22 -13.04 13.97
CA TRP A 143 12.15 -13.15 15.08
C TRP A 143 11.42 -12.96 16.43
N GLU A 144 10.56 -11.95 16.55
CA GLU A 144 9.77 -11.72 17.77
C GLU A 144 8.91 -12.95 18.12
N LEU A 145 8.21 -13.53 17.13
CA LEU A 145 7.37 -14.72 17.34
C LEU A 145 8.18 -15.95 17.80
N ASN A 146 9.42 -16.09 17.33
CA ASN A 146 10.23 -17.28 17.64
C ASN A 146 11.06 -17.14 18.92
N TYR A 147 11.45 -15.92 19.29
CA TYR A 147 12.40 -15.70 20.37
C TYR A 147 11.87 -14.83 21.53
N VAL A 148 10.71 -14.20 21.38
CA VAL A 148 10.13 -13.34 22.42
C VAL A 148 8.77 -13.90 22.87
N LEU A 149 8.72 -14.33 24.14
CA LEU A 149 7.47 -14.75 24.77
C LEU A 149 6.71 -13.51 25.23
N LYS A 150 5.64 -13.15 24.51
CA LYS A 150 4.83 -11.96 24.79
C LYS A 150 3.38 -12.36 25.09
N SER A 151 2.86 -11.93 26.23
CA SER A 151 1.43 -12.08 26.53
C SER A 151 0.61 -11.15 25.68
N ARG A 152 -0.54 -11.63 25.20
CA ARG A 152 -1.56 -10.83 24.49
C ARG A 152 -2.58 -10.18 25.41
N VAL A 153 -2.56 -10.55 26.70
CA VAL A 153 -3.51 -10.08 27.70
C VAL A 153 -2.78 -9.69 28.97
N ASP A 154 -3.33 -8.68 29.65
CA ASP A 154 -2.85 -8.29 30.98
C ASP A 154 -3.44 -9.25 32.02
N GLY A 155 -2.59 -9.73 32.93
CA GLY A 155 -3.02 -10.69 33.92
C GLY A 155 -1.93 -11.13 34.88
N ILE A 156 -2.25 -12.14 35.68
CA ILE A 156 -1.33 -12.75 36.64
C ILE A 156 -0.61 -13.90 35.96
N VAL A 157 0.72 -13.88 36.02
CA VAL A 157 1.55 -14.95 35.46
C VAL A 157 1.53 -16.16 36.42
N SER A 158 1.14 -17.31 35.92
CA SER A 158 1.26 -18.59 36.59
C SER A 158 2.37 -19.42 35.95
N VAL A 159 3.35 -19.82 36.72
CA VAL A 159 4.46 -20.67 36.29
C VAL A 159 4.06 -22.11 36.54
N GLY A 160 4.12 -22.95 35.54
CA GLY A 160 3.76 -24.36 35.64
C GLY A 160 4.99 -25.26 35.91
N LYS A 161 5.40 -25.96 34.87
CA LYS A 161 6.48 -26.99 34.93
C LYS A 161 7.89 -26.41 35.13
N TYR A 162 8.12 -25.17 34.67
CA TYR A 162 9.45 -24.56 34.59
C TYR A 162 9.58 -23.44 35.62
N TRP A 163 10.02 -23.74 36.83
CA TRP A 163 10.14 -22.81 37.95
C TRP A 163 11.56 -22.48 38.37
N SER A 164 12.57 -23.12 37.72
CA SER A 164 13.98 -22.85 38.00
C SER A 164 14.68 -22.18 36.82
N ILE A 165 15.62 -21.31 37.13
CA ILE A 165 16.49 -20.67 36.14
C ILE A 165 17.38 -21.75 35.50
N ASN A 166 17.71 -21.64 34.22
CA ASN A 166 18.54 -22.54 33.43
C ASN A 166 17.91 -23.94 33.16
N GLN A 167 16.59 -24.09 33.26
CA GLN A 167 15.97 -25.35 32.80
C GLN A 167 15.89 -25.37 31.26
N SER A 168 16.21 -26.52 30.67
CA SER A 168 16.02 -26.75 29.23
C SER A 168 14.55 -26.86 28.86
N ILE A 169 14.13 -26.07 27.90
CA ILE A 169 12.77 -26.01 27.37
C ILE A 169 12.75 -26.62 25.97
N LYS A 170 11.78 -27.48 25.69
CA LYS A 170 11.57 -28.03 24.36
C LYS A 170 10.64 -27.09 23.55
N SER A 171 10.84 -27.03 22.25
CA SER A 171 9.92 -26.31 21.37
C SER A 171 8.49 -26.88 21.48
N GLY A 172 7.51 -26.01 21.70
CA GLY A 172 6.12 -26.40 21.92
C GLY A 172 5.70 -26.59 23.38
N ASP A 173 6.65 -26.56 24.33
CA ASP A 173 6.32 -26.67 25.75
C ASP A 173 5.66 -25.38 26.26
N GLN A 174 4.62 -25.55 27.08
CA GLN A 174 3.97 -24.44 27.79
C GLN A 174 4.85 -23.97 28.95
N VAL A 175 5.39 -22.78 28.85
CA VAL A 175 6.32 -22.22 29.86
C VAL A 175 5.57 -21.50 30.97
N MET A 176 4.60 -20.66 30.62
CA MET A 176 3.82 -19.83 31.53
C MET A 176 2.38 -19.71 31.05
N THR A 177 1.49 -19.48 31.98
CA THR A 177 0.09 -19.14 31.69
C THR A 177 -0.18 -17.74 32.23
N VAL A 178 -0.74 -16.86 31.42
CA VAL A 178 -1.22 -15.55 31.88
C VAL A 178 -2.71 -15.61 32.09
N VAL A 179 -3.10 -15.47 33.36
CA VAL A 179 -4.50 -15.46 33.79
C VAL A 179 -5.04 -14.04 33.69
N PRO A 180 -6.02 -13.76 32.82
CA PRO A 180 -6.59 -12.42 32.71
C PRO A 180 -7.16 -11.93 34.05
N SER A 181 -6.86 -10.67 34.39
CA SER A 181 -7.37 -10.05 35.62
C SER A 181 -8.89 -9.71 35.54
N ARG A 182 -9.48 -9.78 34.36
CA ARG A 182 -10.92 -9.56 34.18
C ARG A 182 -11.71 -10.71 34.73
N LYS A 183 -12.59 -10.41 35.66
CA LYS A 183 -13.58 -11.35 36.23
C LYS A 183 -14.78 -11.43 35.28
N ASP A 184 -14.62 -12.09 34.15
CA ASP A 184 -15.79 -12.45 33.35
C ASP A 184 -16.63 -13.48 34.09
N LYS A 185 -17.95 -13.45 33.89
CA LYS A 185 -18.84 -14.43 34.52
C LYS A 185 -18.44 -15.84 34.10
N PRO A 186 -18.21 -16.77 35.03
CA PRO A 186 -17.79 -18.10 34.69
C PRO A 186 -18.89 -18.80 33.86
N LEU A 187 -18.46 -19.44 32.76
CA LEU A 187 -19.28 -20.22 31.84
C LEU A 187 -18.94 -21.68 31.99
N GLY A 188 -19.94 -22.54 32.11
CA GLY A 188 -19.77 -23.99 32.05
C GLY A 188 -19.75 -24.45 30.57
N LYS A 189 -18.76 -25.27 30.19
CA LYS A 189 -18.75 -26.01 28.92
C LYS A 189 -18.92 -27.48 29.19
N ILE A 190 -19.98 -28.10 28.65
CA ILE A 190 -20.26 -29.54 28.78
C ILE A 190 -19.98 -30.21 27.44
N ILE A 191 -19.21 -31.27 27.48
CA ILE A 191 -19.02 -32.18 26.36
C ILE A 191 -20.14 -33.23 26.45
N LEU A 192 -21.07 -33.17 25.50
CA LEU A 192 -22.25 -34.04 25.48
C LEU A 192 -22.09 -35.11 24.41
N PRO A 193 -22.04 -36.42 24.76
CA PRO A 193 -22.00 -37.49 23.79
C PRO A 193 -23.23 -37.45 22.85
N MET A 194 -23.04 -37.87 21.60
CA MET A 194 -24.14 -37.96 20.62
C MET A 194 -25.33 -38.75 21.10
N GLN A 195 -25.07 -39.80 21.90
CA GLN A 195 -26.12 -40.64 22.44
C GLN A 195 -26.97 -39.87 23.47
N GLY A 196 -28.22 -39.61 23.14
CA GLY A 196 -29.16 -38.83 23.97
C GLY A 196 -29.14 -37.32 23.77
N ALA A 197 -28.25 -36.78 22.95
CA ALA A 197 -28.11 -35.33 22.68
C ALA A 197 -29.41 -34.71 22.14
N GLY A 198 -30.20 -35.44 21.38
CA GLY A 198 -31.49 -34.97 20.83
C GLY A 198 -32.56 -34.56 21.85
N LYS A 199 -32.39 -34.95 23.12
CA LYS A 199 -33.29 -34.55 24.19
C LYS A 199 -32.91 -33.23 24.86
N VAL A 200 -31.70 -32.71 24.57
CA VAL A 200 -31.20 -31.49 25.20
C VAL A 200 -31.69 -30.28 24.42
N LYS A 201 -32.29 -29.33 25.15
CA LYS A 201 -32.82 -28.07 24.59
C LYS A 201 -32.27 -26.88 25.36
N VAL A 202 -32.16 -25.74 24.67
CA VAL A 202 -31.79 -24.47 25.29
C VAL A 202 -32.81 -24.10 26.37
N GLY A 203 -32.33 -23.63 27.52
CA GLY A 203 -33.13 -23.25 28.66
C GLY A 203 -33.30 -24.36 29.72
N GLN A 204 -32.94 -25.61 29.41
CA GLN A 204 -33.02 -26.69 30.39
C GLN A 204 -32.08 -26.47 31.59
N GLN A 205 -32.47 -26.91 32.76
CA GLN A 205 -31.66 -26.81 33.97
C GLN A 205 -30.52 -27.83 33.97
N VAL A 206 -29.42 -27.40 34.54
CA VAL A 206 -28.22 -28.20 34.65
C VAL A 206 -27.68 -28.15 36.06
N ASN A 207 -27.50 -29.34 36.66
CA ASN A 207 -26.85 -29.53 37.94
C ASN A 207 -25.37 -29.86 37.70
N ILE A 208 -24.45 -29.06 38.23
CA ILE A 208 -23.01 -29.20 38.00
C ILE A 208 -22.39 -29.62 39.33
N LYS A 209 -21.75 -30.79 39.29
CA LYS A 209 -20.96 -31.38 40.40
C LYS A 209 -19.49 -31.17 40.06
N LEU A 210 -18.81 -30.32 40.83
CA LEU A 210 -17.38 -30.07 40.61
C LEU A 210 -16.52 -31.18 41.24
N THR A 211 -15.48 -31.58 40.54
CA THR A 211 -14.57 -32.62 41.00
C THR A 211 -13.76 -32.19 42.21
N ASN A 212 -13.31 -30.92 42.22
CA ASN A 212 -12.48 -30.38 43.31
C ASN A 212 -13.29 -30.01 44.59
N TYR A 213 -14.64 -30.05 44.51
CA TYR A 213 -15.54 -29.72 45.64
C TYR A 213 -16.60 -30.78 45.74
N PRO A 214 -16.42 -31.81 46.60
CA PRO A 214 -17.39 -32.92 46.77
C PRO A 214 -18.78 -32.41 47.03
N TYR A 215 -19.75 -32.79 46.19
CA TYR A 215 -21.12 -32.26 46.21
C TYR A 215 -21.88 -32.59 47.51
N ILE A 216 -21.44 -33.60 48.24
CA ILE A 216 -22.03 -33.96 49.56
C ILE A 216 -21.72 -32.86 50.57
N GLU A 217 -20.52 -32.29 50.53
CA GLU A 217 -20.12 -31.26 51.51
C GLU A 217 -20.40 -29.82 51.04
N TYR A 218 -20.18 -29.57 49.74
CA TYR A 218 -20.22 -28.25 49.19
C TYR A 218 -21.51 -27.92 48.42
N GLY A 219 -22.28 -28.96 48.05
CA GLY A 219 -23.44 -28.83 47.21
C GLY A 219 -23.15 -28.81 45.74
N MET A 220 -24.12 -28.47 44.90
CA MET A 220 -24.06 -28.42 43.45
C MET A 220 -24.27 -26.97 42.96
N LEU A 221 -23.68 -26.65 41.82
CA LEU A 221 -23.97 -25.42 41.11
C LEU A 221 -25.18 -25.63 40.18
N HIS A 222 -26.01 -24.60 40.06
CA HIS A 222 -27.14 -24.61 39.15
C HIS A 222 -26.90 -23.68 37.96
N GLY A 223 -27.16 -24.20 36.78
CA GLY A 223 -27.10 -23.47 35.55
C GLY A 223 -28.26 -23.72 34.61
N ALA A 224 -28.23 -23.10 33.48
CA ALA A 224 -29.16 -23.35 32.38
C ALA A 224 -28.41 -23.44 31.07
N VAL A 225 -28.85 -24.35 30.20
CA VAL A 225 -28.29 -24.48 28.83
C VAL A 225 -28.50 -23.16 28.08
N SER A 226 -27.44 -22.56 27.63
CA SER A 226 -27.44 -21.32 26.87
C SER A 226 -27.39 -21.57 25.35
N THR A 227 -26.45 -22.37 24.93
CA THR A 227 -26.26 -22.73 23.52
C THR A 227 -25.83 -24.18 23.39
N ILE A 228 -26.11 -24.76 22.21
CA ILE A 228 -25.70 -26.13 21.86
C ILE A 228 -25.03 -26.00 20.47
N SER A 229 -23.88 -26.61 20.28
CA SER A 229 -23.21 -26.62 18.95
C SER A 229 -24.12 -27.31 17.95
N SER A 230 -24.23 -26.71 16.75
CA SER A 230 -25.05 -27.27 15.65
C SER A 230 -24.36 -28.47 14.96
N VAL A 231 -23.04 -28.58 15.10
CA VAL A 231 -22.24 -29.62 14.47
C VAL A 231 -21.47 -30.37 15.55
N PRO A 232 -21.52 -31.72 15.56
CA PRO A 232 -20.72 -32.50 16.49
C PRO A 232 -19.24 -32.49 16.05
N ASP A 233 -18.34 -32.44 16.99
CA ASP A 233 -16.92 -32.63 16.82
C ASP A 233 -16.49 -33.93 17.51
N GLN A 234 -15.79 -34.80 16.77
CA GLN A 234 -15.34 -36.11 17.27
C GLN A 234 -16.45 -36.94 18.01
N GLY A 235 -17.70 -36.83 17.51
CA GLY A 235 -18.84 -37.57 18.11
C GLY A 235 -19.45 -36.91 19.35
N ASN A 236 -19.10 -35.69 19.67
CA ASN A 236 -19.63 -34.96 20.83
C ASN A 236 -20.21 -33.58 20.43
N TYR A 237 -21.22 -33.14 21.11
CA TYR A 237 -21.73 -31.78 21.04
C TYR A 237 -21.16 -30.95 22.19
N TYR A 238 -20.94 -29.68 21.98
CA TYR A 238 -20.52 -28.72 23.01
C TYR A 238 -21.72 -27.92 23.45
N VAL A 239 -22.01 -27.95 24.74
CA VAL A 239 -23.13 -27.23 25.38
C VAL A 239 -22.57 -26.16 26.29
N GLU A 240 -22.95 -24.92 26.08
CA GLU A 240 -22.64 -23.82 27.00
C GLU A 240 -23.74 -23.67 28.05
N VAL A 241 -23.31 -23.56 29.30
CA VAL A 241 -24.17 -23.41 30.43
C VAL A 241 -23.88 -22.10 31.16
N LYS A 242 -24.92 -21.26 31.32
CA LYS A 242 -24.83 -20.07 32.15
C LYS A 242 -25.20 -20.43 33.61
N LEU A 243 -24.29 -20.11 34.53
CA LEU A 243 -24.53 -20.29 35.95
C LEU A 243 -25.55 -19.25 36.47
N LYS A 244 -26.59 -19.68 37.17
CA LYS A 244 -27.66 -18.78 37.70
C LYS A 244 -27.09 -17.82 38.77
N ASN A 245 -26.34 -18.36 39.74
CA ASN A 245 -25.81 -17.61 40.87
C ASN A 245 -24.27 -17.60 40.90
N GLY A 246 -23.62 -17.58 39.72
CA GLY A 246 -22.18 -17.69 39.64
C GLY A 246 -21.65 -18.99 40.29
N LEU A 247 -20.65 -18.90 41.15
CA LEU A 247 -20.09 -20.04 41.87
C LEU A 247 -20.72 -20.28 43.25
N THR A 248 -21.97 -19.86 43.46
CA THR A 248 -22.68 -20.14 44.68
C THR A 248 -23.47 -21.46 44.55
N THR A 249 -23.24 -22.39 45.46
CA THR A 249 -23.89 -23.69 45.47
C THR A 249 -25.30 -23.66 46.07
N ASN A 250 -26.07 -24.74 45.93
CA ASN A 250 -27.39 -24.90 46.57
C ASN A 250 -27.31 -24.90 48.10
N TYR A 251 -26.13 -25.09 48.70
CA TYR A 251 -25.91 -24.95 50.14
C TYR A 251 -25.48 -23.52 50.55
N ASN A 252 -25.65 -22.54 49.64
CA ASN A 252 -25.24 -21.14 49.82
C ASN A 252 -23.74 -20.94 50.11
N LYS A 253 -22.90 -21.89 49.71
CA LYS A 253 -21.46 -21.74 49.81
C LYS A 253 -20.93 -21.08 48.56
N ILE A 254 -20.10 -20.04 48.70
CA ILE A 254 -19.44 -19.37 47.60
C ILE A 254 -18.11 -20.08 47.38
N LEU A 255 -17.93 -20.71 46.21
CA LEU A 255 -16.68 -21.38 45.85
C LEU A 255 -15.68 -20.37 45.26
N PRO A 256 -14.40 -20.42 45.69
CA PRO A 256 -13.38 -19.60 45.06
C PRO A 256 -13.19 -20.02 43.60
N PHE A 257 -13.08 -19.03 42.70
CA PHE A 257 -12.82 -19.29 41.29
C PHE A 257 -11.38 -19.84 41.11
N SER A 258 -11.28 -21.00 40.50
CA SER A 258 -10.01 -21.51 39.97
C SER A 258 -10.15 -21.75 38.47
N GLN A 259 -9.10 -21.51 37.71
CA GLN A 259 -9.14 -21.85 36.29
C GLN A 259 -9.22 -23.37 36.09
N GLU A 260 -9.91 -23.77 35.02
CA GLU A 260 -10.07 -25.18 34.62
C GLU A 260 -10.74 -26.05 35.73
N MET A 261 -11.77 -25.51 36.37
CA MET A 261 -12.58 -26.34 37.26
C MET A 261 -13.31 -27.39 36.42
N THR A 262 -13.03 -28.66 36.68
CA THR A 262 -13.66 -29.79 36.00
C THR A 262 -14.81 -30.37 36.86
N GLY A 263 -15.76 -31.03 36.21
CA GLY A 263 -16.89 -31.60 36.89
C GLY A 263 -17.84 -32.37 35.97
N THR A 264 -18.91 -32.87 36.53
CA THR A 264 -19.98 -33.56 35.80
C THR A 264 -21.22 -32.67 35.77
N GLY A 265 -21.76 -32.44 34.57
CA GLY A 265 -23.01 -31.70 34.37
C GLY A 265 -24.17 -32.63 34.06
N GLU A 266 -25.19 -32.60 34.89
CA GLU A 266 -26.42 -33.36 34.68
C GLU A 266 -27.50 -32.43 34.14
N ILE A 267 -27.93 -32.65 32.89
CA ILE A 267 -28.95 -31.87 32.21
C ILE A 267 -30.30 -32.51 32.46
N ILE A 268 -31.26 -31.78 33.04
CA ILE A 268 -32.60 -32.25 33.31
C ILE A 268 -33.44 -32.12 32.04
N THR A 269 -33.72 -33.23 31.37
CA THR A 269 -34.39 -33.24 30.08
C THR A 269 -35.90 -33.36 30.14
N GLU A 270 -36.45 -34.12 31.11
CA GLU A 270 -37.89 -34.34 31.29
C GLU A 270 -38.22 -34.52 32.77
N ASP A 271 -39.35 -33.93 33.23
CA ASP A 271 -39.97 -34.19 34.54
C ASP A 271 -40.87 -35.42 34.40
N MET A 272 -40.36 -36.60 34.76
CA MET A 272 -41.23 -37.77 34.84
C MET A 272 -41.84 -37.85 36.23
N ARG A 273 -43.17 -37.77 36.32
CA ARG A 273 -43.87 -38.13 37.55
C ARG A 273 -43.77 -39.63 37.76
N LEU A 274 -43.20 -40.06 38.86
CA LEU A 274 -43.35 -41.43 39.37
C LEU A 274 -44.84 -41.64 39.70
N LEU A 275 -45.43 -42.55 38.95
CA LEU A 275 -46.74 -43.06 39.26
C LEU A 275 -46.72 -43.99 40.48
#